data_0ba82e8ea1d4459dc0f31c4664e2e201
#
_entry.id   0ba82e8ea1d4459dc0f31c4664e2e201
#
_cell.length_a   1.000
_cell.length_b   1.000
_cell.length_c   1.000
_cell.angle_alpha   90.00
_cell.angle_beta   90.00
_cell.angle_gamma   90.00
#
_symmetry.space_group_name_H-M   'P 1'
#
loop_
_entity.id
_entity.type
_entity.pdbx_description
1 polymer ?
#
loop_
_entity_poly.entity_id
_entity_poly.type
_entity_poly.pdbx_seq_one_letter_code
_entity_poly.pdbx_strand_id
1 'polypeptide(L)'
;MYSKRIHVVWFGIHFFLVTAVCLAGVFWLIAQGATILPSACNEFAHKAELGATWCLGKDAGASNPFRTGIASYLHAAGIQAGYSFFAPNVPSHHRLTLELFHGDGRVEYESPHVRSKAAALRLDSLLDKLPEQRYESVREALVKMLAFSVWREHPDVKKVRATFGSINPPGMNEFEQGKTETFQPMFSFDFSLRGEEQQ
;
A
#
# COMPACT_ATOMS: atom_id res chain seq x y z
N MET A 1 34.22 22.35 17.31
CA MET A 1 34.63 20.93 17.06
C MET A 1 33.61 19.93 17.46
N TYR A 2 32.81 20.10 18.50
CA TYR A 2 31.72 19.26 18.97
C TYR A 2 30.58 19.06 17.91
N SER A 3 30.17 20.11 17.24
CA SER A 3 29.09 20.09 16.26
C SER A 3 29.32 19.06 15.10
N LYS A 4 30.52 19.02 14.55
CA LYS A 4 30.86 18.07 13.45
C LYS A 4 30.76 16.60 13.89
N ARG A 5 31.18 16.28 15.11
CA ARG A 5 31.10 14.90 15.63
C ARG A 5 29.66 14.46 15.83
N ILE A 6 28.80 15.34 16.33
CA ILE A 6 27.37 15.05 16.51
C ILE A 6 26.69 14.73 15.17
N HIS A 7 26.99 15.53 14.12
CA HIS A 7 26.43 15.28 12.79
C HIS A 7 26.90 13.95 12.21
N VAL A 8 28.17 13.59 12.39
CA VAL A 8 28.70 12.30 11.90
C VAL A 8 28.04 11.12 12.62
N VAL A 9 27.87 11.20 13.94
CA VAL A 9 27.20 10.17 14.72
C VAL A 9 25.73 10.04 14.30
N TRP A 10 25.02 11.16 14.19
CA TRP A 10 23.63 11.17 13.75
C TRP A 10 23.46 10.58 12.34
N PHE A 11 24.32 10.98 11.41
CA PHE A 11 24.33 10.42 10.06
C PHE A 11 24.61 8.91 10.06
N GLY A 12 25.55 8.45 10.89
CA GLY A 12 25.84 7.03 11.05
C GLY A 12 24.64 6.24 11.55
N ILE A 13 23.92 6.76 12.56
CA ILE A 13 22.68 6.15 13.09
C ILE A 13 21.59 6.11 12.01
N HIS A 14 21.38 7.23 11.30
CA HIS A 14 20.40 7.30 10.22
C HIS A 14 20.70 6.26 9.13
N PHE A 15 21.92 6.23 8.64
CA PHE A 15 22.34 5.29 7.60
C PHE A 15 22.20 3.82 8.06
N PHE A 16 22.58 3.54 9.32
CA PHE A 16 22.39 2.22 9.91
C PHE A 16 20.92 1.80 9.91
N LEU A 17 20.02 2.68 10.34
CA LEU A 17 18.58 2.38 10.37
C LEU A 17 18.00 2.16 8.97
N VAL A 18 18.40 3.00 7.98
CA VAL A 18 18.00 2.79 6.58
C VAL A 18 18.44 1.42 6.09
N THR A 19 19.72 1.08 6.34
CA THR A 19 20.27 -0.22 5.94
C THR A 19 19.57 -1.38 6.61
N ALA A 20 19.30 -1.28 7.92
CA ALA A 20 18.59 -2.32 8.67
C ALA A 20 17.17 -2.57 8.15
N VAL A 21 16.42 -1.49 7.83
CA VAL A 21 15.08 -1.61 7.24
C VAL A 21 15.12 -2.25 5.85
N CYS A 22 16.07 -1.85 5.00
CA CYS A 22 16.23 -2.43 3.66
C CYS A 22 16.62 -3.92 3.74
N LEU A 23 17.58 -4.26 4.60
CA LEU A 23 18.03 -5.65 4.78
C LEU A 23 16.91 -6.53 5.34
N ALA A 24 16.13 -6.05 6.30
CA ALA A 24 14.98 -6.78 6.81
C ALA A 24 13.99 -7.15 5.69
N GLY A 25 13.69 -6.22 4.78
CA GLY A 25 12.81 -6.48 3.63
C GLY A 25 13.40 -7.48 2.64
N VAL A 26 14.68 -7.35 2.31
CA VAL A 26 15.37 -8.28 1.39
C VAL A 26 15.44 -9.70 1.98
N PHE A 27 15.83 -9.84 3.23
CA PHE A 27 15.92 -11.15 3.88
C PHE A 27 14.54 -11.79 4.05
N TRP A 28 13.50 -11.00 4.31
CA TRP A 28 12.13 -11.50 4.35
C TRP A 28 11.73 -12.10 2.99
N LEU A 29 12.00 -11.42 1.85
CA LEU A 29 11.71 -11.95 0.51
C LEU A 29 12.44 -13.25 0.22
N ILE A 30 13.74 -13.33 0.60
CA ILE A 30 14.52 -14.54 0.41
C ILE A 30 13.98 -15.66 1.29
N ALA A 31 13.64 -15.38 2.56
CA ALA A 31 13.11 -16.36 3.50
C ALA A 31 11.77 -16.96 3.02
N GLN A 32 10.94 -16.18 2.33
CA GLN A 32 9.69 -16.64 1.72
C GLN A 32 9.89 -17.48 0.45
N GLY A 33 11.12 -17.63 -0.03
CA GLY A 33 11.40 -18.33 -1.29
C GLY A 33 10.93 -17.57 -2.53
N ALA A 34 10.63 -16.29 -2.41
CA ALA A 34 10.18 -15.42 -3.51
C ALA A 34 11.36 -14.95 -4.40
N THR A 35 12.47 -15.67 -4.42
CA THR A 35 13.67 -15.35 -5.19
C THR A 35 14.17 -16.55 -5.96
N ILE A 36 15.02 -16.31 -6.95
CA ILE A 36 15.69 -17.37 -7.73
C ILE A 36 16.86 -18.05 -6.98
N LEU A 37 17.08 -17.68 -5.71
CA LEU A 37 18.14 -18.24 -4.90
C LEU A 37 17.82 -19.69 -4.46
N PRO A 38 18.84 -20.55 -4.27
CA PRO A 38 18.64 -21.89 -3.75
C PRO A 38 17.95 -21.90 -2.39
N SER A 39 17.12 -22.90 -2.13
CA SER A 39 16.38 -23.05 -0.86
C SER A 39 17.27 -23.09 0.38
N ALA A 40 18.53 -23.49 0.25
CA ALA A 40 19.53 -23.41 1.31
C ALA A 40 19.76 -21.99 1.83
N CYS A 41 19.50 -20.96 1.02
CA CYS A 41 19.60 -19.56 1.42
C CYS A 41 18.43 -19.10 2.31
N ASN A 42 17.29 -19.79 2.26
CA ASN A 42 16.08 -19.36 2.98
C ASN A 42 16.28 -19.40 4.50
N GLU A 43 16.93 -20.44 5.02
CA GLU A 43 17.19 -20.56 6.46
C GLU A 43 18.17 -19.48 6.96
N PHE A 44 19.22 -19.20 6.19
CA PHE A 44 20.12 -18.10 6.50
C PHE A 44 19.41 -16.76 6.48
N ALA A 45 18.60 -16.51 5.44
CA ALA A 45 17.84 -15.27 5.29
C ALA A 45 16.84 -15.08 6.44
N HIS A 46 16.18 -16.15 6.89
CA HIS A 46 15.28 -16.08 8.03
C HIS A 46 16.00 -15.66 9.32
N LYS A 47 17.18 -16.24 9.61
CA LYS A 47 17.99 -15.83 10.77
C LYS A 47 18.48 -14.39 10.66
N ALA A 48 18.86 -13.96 9.45
CA ALA A 48 19.32 -12.59 9.19
C ALA A 48 18.17 -11.57 9.31
N GLU A 49 16.97 -11.93 8.86
CA GLU A 49 15.76 -11.13 9.04
C GLU A 49 15.45 -10.92 10.53
N LEU A 50 15.47 -11.99 11.34
CA LEU A 50 15.28 -11.90 12.79
C LEU A 50 16.30 -10.96 13.44
N GLY A 51 17.58 -11.04 13.03
CA GLY A 51 18.60 -10.10 13.51
C GLY A 51 18.31 -8.64 13.13
N ALA A 52 17.90 -8.39 11.90
CA ALA A 52 17.55 -7.05 11.44
C ALA A 52 16.29 -6.50 12.15
N THR A 53 15.25 -7.31 12.35
CA THR A 53 14.03 -6.94 13.07
C THR A 53 14.31 -6.69 14.54
N TRP A 54 15.21 -7.45 15.17
CA TRP A 54 15.67 -7.21 16.54
C TRP A 54 16.38 -5.86 16.65
N CYS A 55 17.28 -5.52 15.75
CA CYS A 55 17.94 -4.20 15.71
C CYS A 55 16.94 -3.04 15.58
N LEU A 56 15.82 -3.26 14.89
CA LEU A 56 14.74 -2.29 14.75
C LEU A 56 13.78 -2.27 15.96
N GLY A 57 14.01 -3.14 16.96
CA GLY A 57 13.20 -3.24 18.16
C GLY A 57 11.79 -3.81 17.92
N LYS A 58 11.54 -4.46 16.77
CA LYS A 58 10.22 -5.01 16.44
C LYS A 58 9.78 -6.12 17.41
N ASP A 59 10.72 -6.86 17.95
CA ASP A 59 10.46 -7.94 18.92
C ASP A 59 10.19 -7.45 20.34
N ALA A 60 10.47 -6.18 20.60
CA ALA A 60 10.15 -5.57 21.90
C ALA A 60 8.65 -5.30 22.03
N GLY A 61 8.11 -5.42 23.25
CA GLY A 61 6.70 -5.14 23.54
C GLY A 61 6.28 -3.74 23.06
N ALA A 62 5.00 -3.58 22.72
CA ALA A 62 4.46 -2.32 22.15
C ALA A 62 4.69 -1.10 23.07
N SER A 63 4.79 -1.31 24.38
CA SER A 63 5.06 -0.26 25.39
C SER A 63 6.54 0.06 25.59
N ASN A 64 7.45 -0.62 24.87
CA ASN A 64 8.88 -0.40 25.03
C ASN A 64 9.27 0.98 24.41
N PRO A 65 9.87 1.89 25.20
CA PRO A 65 10.20 3.23 24.73
C PRO A 65 11.25 3.24 23.60
N PHE A 66 12.16 2.28 23.58
CA PHE A 66 13.14 2.12 22.51
C PHE A 66 12.46 1.80 21.17
N ARG A 67 11.54 0.82 21.17
CA ARG A 67 10.74 0.50 19.98
C ARG A 67 9.94 1.71 19.50
N THR A 68 9.26 2.38 20.43
CA THR A 68 8.45 3.57 20.11
C THR A 68 9.31 4.68 19.54
N GLY A 69 10.49 4.94 20.10
CA GLY A 69 11.44 5.93 19.61
C GLY A 69 11.93 5.63 18.19
N ILE A 70 12.35 4.39 17.92
CA ILE A 70 12.78 3.98 16.58
C ILE A 70 11.62 4.08 15.60
N ALA A 71 10.44 3.56 15.93
CA ALA A 71 9.27 3.60 15.06
C ALA A 71 8.86 5.05 14.72
N SER A 72 8.84 5.94 15.71
CA SER A 72 8.55 7.36 15.50
C SER A 72 9.58 8.02 14.60
N TYR A 73 10.87 7.72 14.79
CA TYR A 73 11.94 8.23 13.95
C TYR A 73 11.81 7.73 12.50
N LEU A 74 11.62 6.42 12.29
CA LEU A 74 11.46 5.83 10.96
C LEU A 74 10.25 6.41 10.23
N HIS A 75 9.16 6.64 10.95
CA HIS A 75 7.96 7.27 10.42
C HIS A 75 8.23 8.73 10.01
N ALA A 76 8.83 9.52 10.89
CA ALA A 76 9.16 10.92 10.62
C ALA A 76 10.17 11.08 9.48
N ALA A 77 11.14 10.17 9.38
CA ALA A 77 12.13 10.13 8.30
C ALA A 77 11.59 9.55 6.97
N GLY A 78 10.37 9.00 6.97
CA GLY A 78 9.76 8.41 5.77
C GLY A 78 10.38 7.08 5.31
N ILE A 79 11.15 6.40 6.17
CA ILE A 79 11.84 5.14 5.86
C ILE A 79 11.17 3.90 6.45
N GLN A 80 10.04 4.07 7.14
CA GLN A 80 9.33 2.97 7.82
C GLN A 80 8.87 1.86 6.87
N ALA A 81 8.46 2.22 5.66
CA ALA A 81 7.95 1.27 4.66
C ALA A 81 9.06 0.48 3.93
N GLY A 82 10.33 0.74 4.27
CA GLY A 82 11.47 0.25 3.48
C GLY A 82 11.53 0.95 2.11
N TYR A 83 12.71 0.94 1.56
CA TYR A 83 12.88 1.36 0.17
C TYR A 83 12.62 0.17 -0.75
N SER A 84 11.37 -0.08 -1.11
CA SER A 84 11.01 -0.98 -2.22
C SER A 84 11.37 -0.35 -3.57
N PHE A 85 12.55 0.28 -3.64
CA PHE A 85 12.97 1.13 -4.76
C PHE A 85 13.19 0.39 -6.07
N PHE A 86 13.24 -0.93 -6.05
CA PHE A 86 13.59 -1.69 -7.24
C PHE A 86 12.39 -2.12 -8.08
N ALA A 87 11.20 -1.73 -7.70
CA ALA A 87 10.01 -1.94 -8.51
C ALA A 87 9.16 -0.66 -8.61
N PRO A 88 9.68 0.44 -9.21
CA PRO A 88 8.92 1.69 -9.31
C PRO A 88 7.68 1.56 -10.21
N ASN A 89 7.51 0.42 -10.85
CA ASN A 89 6.43 0.14 -11.80
C ASN A 89 5.73 -1.20 -11.52
N VAL A 90 5.81 -1.76 -10.31
CA VAL A 90 4.90 -2.85 -9.94
C VAL A 90 3.54 -2.22 -9.77
N PRO A 91 2.59 -2.49 -10.68
CA PRO A 91 1.23 -1.97 -10.52
C PRO A 91 0.69 -2.39 -9.17
N SER A 92 -0.08 -1.53 -8.54
CA SER A 92 -0.85 -1.93 -7.37
C SER A 92 -1.62 -3.21 -7.72
N HIS A 93 -1.55 -4.23 -6.85
CA HIS A 93 -2.34 -5.45 -7.04
C HIS A 93 -3.83 -5.20 -6.82
N HIS A 94 -4.20 -3.98 -6.44
CA HIS A 94 -5.57 -3.60 -6.14
C HIS A 94 -6.03 -2.45 -7.03
N ARG A 95 -7.30 -2.50 -7.38
CA ARG A 95 -7.97 -1.46 -8.16
C ARG A 95 -9.31 -1.08 -7.52
N LEU A 96 -9.59 0.20 -7.50
CA LEU A 96 -10.90 0.74 -7.18
C LEU A 96 -11.54 1.24 -8.47
N THR A 97 -12.66 0.63 -8.84
CA THR A 97 -13.49 1.02 -10.01
C THR A 97 -14.77 1.65 -9.49
N LEU A 98 -15.11 2.80 -10.05
CA LEU A 98 -16.32 3.55 -9.73
C LEU A 98 -17.28 3.44 -10.91
N GLU A 99 -18.46 2.88 -10.68
CA GLU A 99 -19.58 2.87 -11.64
C GLU A 99 -20.46 4.08 -11.33
N LEU A 100 -20.51 5.02 -12.25
CA LEU A 100 -21.26 6.26 -12.13
C LEU A 100 -22.61 6.10 -12.82
N PHE A 101 -23.69 6.10 -12.05
CA PHE A 101 -25.06 5.98 -12.57
C PHE A 101 -25.65 7.37 -12.79
N HIS A 102 -25.81 7.75 -14.04
CA HIS A 102 -26.39 9.03 -14.45
C HIS A 102 -27.93 9.01 -14.43
N GLY A 103 -28.53 10.21 -14.35
CA GLY A 103 -29.96 10.35 -14.34
C GLY A 103 -30.68 9.94 -15.64
N ASP A 104 -29.96 9.88 -16.76
CA ASP A 104 -30.41 9.47 -18.08
C ASP A 104 -30.27 7.96 -18.34
N GLY A 105 -29.76 7.19 -17.37
CA GLY A 105 -29.55 5.76 -17.45
C GLY A 105 -28.18 5.34 -18.00
N ARG A 106 -27.31 6.25 -18.34
CA ARG A 106 -25.92 5.95 -18.68
C ARG A 106 -25.16 5.45 -17.44
N VAL A 107 -24.22 4.52 -17.68
CA VAL A 107 -23.26 4.05 -16.69
C VAL A 107 -21.87 4.31 -17.23
N GLU A 108 -21.07 5.07 -16.48
CA GLU A 108 -19.67 5.31 -16.78
C GLU A 108 -18.78 4.61 -15.75
N TYR A 109 -17.58 4.20 -16.21
CA TYR A 109 -16.62 3.52 -15.35
C TYR A 109 -15.39 4.42 -15.21
N GLU A 110 -15.07 4.76 -13.98
CA GLU A 110 -13.91 5.60 -13.68
C GLU A 110 -13.06 5.03 -12.55
N SER A 111 -11.85 5.54 -12.46
CA SER A 111 -10.95 5.32 -11.33
C SER A 111 -10.67 6.65 -10.63
N PRO A 112 -10.30 6.66 -9.35
CA PRO A 112 -9.97 7.90 -8.67
C PRO A 112 -8.87 8.67 -9.41
N HIS A 113 -9.16 9.93 -9.75
CA HIS A 113 -8.24 10.78 -10.48
C HIS A 113 -7.12 11.30 -9.59
N VAL A 114 -5.89 11.22 -10.09
CA VAL A 114 -4.71 11.77 -9.44
C VAL A 114 -3.92 12.67 -10.37
N ARG A 115 -3.59 13.87 -9.89
CA ARG A 115 -2.96 14.92 -10.71
C ARG A 115 -1.43 14.82 -10.77
N SER A 116 -0.81 13.98 -9.96
CA SER A 116 0.65 13.87 -9.93
C SER A 116 1.10 12.44 -9.65
N LYS A 117 2.32 12.09 -10.10
CA LYS A 117 2.93 10.79 -9.81
C LYS A 117 3.04 10.52 -8.31
N ALA A 118 3.36 11.53 -7.51
CA ALA A 118 3.41 11.37 -6.06
C ALA A 118 2.04 11.08 -5.44
N ALA A 119 0.96 11.65 -5.98
CA ALA A 119 -0.40 11.34 -5.55
C ALA A 119 -0.82 9.93 -6.00
N ALA A 120 -0.41 9.48 -7.20
CA ALA A 120 -0.65 8.13 -7.67
C ALA A 120 -0.02 7.09 -6.73
N LEU A 121 1.26 7.24 -6.39
CA LEU A 121 1.93 6.34 -5.45
C LEU A 121 1.28 6.29 -4.06
N ARG A 122 0.75 7.42 -3.58
CA ARG A 122 0.01 7.45 -2.31
C ARG A 122 -1.33 6.76 -2.42
N LEU A 123 -2.03 6.93 -3.54
CA LEU A 123 -3.29 6.24 -3.81
C LEU A 123 -3.06 4.72 -3.88
N ASP A 124 -2.05 4.27 -4.64
CA ASP A 124 -1.69 2.85 -4.74
C ASP A 124 -1.37 2.27 -3.36
N SER A 125 -0.56 2.97 -2.56
CA SER A 125 -0.27 2.56 -1.18
C SER A 125 -1.50 2.52 -0.28
N LEU A 126 -2.47 3.42 -0.49
CA LEU A 126 -3.74 3.41 0.23
C LEU A 126 -4.60 2.22 -0.19
N LEU A 127 -4.69 1.95 -1.50
CA LEU A 127 -5.46 0.81 -2.03
C LEU A 127 -4.89 -0.51 -1.52
N ASP A 128 -3.56 -0.66 -1.45
CA ASP A 128 -2.92 -1.87 -0.93
C ASP A 128 -3.18 -2.09 0.58
N LYS A 129 -3.43 -1.02 1.33
CA LYS A 129 -3.73 -1.07 2.76
C LYS A 129 -5.23 -1.24 3.09
N LEU A 130 -6.11 -1.00 2.12
CA LEU A 130 -7.55 -1.11 2.30
C LEU A 130 -8.02 -2.52 2.74
N PRO A 131 -7.54 -3.63 2.15
CA PRO A 131 -7.93 -4.98 2.58
C PRO A 131 -7.49 -5.32 4.00
N GLU A 132 -6.38 -4.74 4.47
CA GLU A 132 -5.82 -4.96 5.81
C GLU A 132 -6.65 -4.27 6.90
N GLN A 133 -7.52 -3.34 6.53
CA GLN A 133 -8.36 -2.62 7.50
C GLN A 133 -9.37 -3.54 8.16
N ARG A 134 -9.29 -3.61 9.50
CA ARG A 134 -10.14 -4.44 10.35
C ARG A 134 -11.59 -3.98 10.41
N TYR A 135 -11.79 -2.66 10.32
CA TYR A 135 -13.10 -2.03 10.52
C TYR A 135 -13.71 -1.70 9.17
N GLU A 136 -14.86 -2.31 8.88
CA GLU A 136 -15.60 -2.09 7.64
C GLU A 136 -16.01 -0.63 7.47
N SER A 137 -16.44 0.02 8.54
CA SER A 137 -16.82 1.44 8.53
C SER A 137 -15.67 2.36 8.12
N VAL A 138 -14.41 2.02 8.46
CA VAL A 138 -13.24 2.78 8.03
C VAL A 138 -12.97 2.56 6.54
N ARG A 139 -13.08 1.31 6.06
CA ARG A 139 -12.96 1.00 4.62
C ARG A 139 -14.00 1.75 3.82
N GLU A 140 -15.27 1.69 4.26
CA GLU A 140 -16.38 2.40 3.61
C GLU A 140 -16.12 3.90 3.57
N ALA A 141 -15.72 4.52 4.67
CA ALA A 141 -15.42 5.95 4.73
C ALA A 141 -14.29 6.36 3.76
N LEU A 142 -13.21 5.57 3.70
CA LEU A 142 -12.10 5.83 2.77
C LEU A 142 -12.54 5.71 1.31
N VAL A 143 -13.28 4.65 0.97
CA VAL A 143 -13.82 4.45 -0.38
C VAL A 143 -14.80 5.56 -0.73
N LYS A 144 -15.66 5.97 0.20
CA LYS A 144 -16.60 7.08 0.03
C LYS A 144 -15.89 8.41 -0.25
N MET A 145 -14.79 8.69 0.44
CA MET A 145 -13.99 9.89 0.16
C MET A 145 -13.41 9.89 -1.26
N LEU A 146 -12.92 8.73 -1.73
CA LEU A 146 -12.41 8.59 -3.09
C LEU A 146 -13.54 8.72 -4.12
N ALA A 147 -14.68 8.07 -3.90
CA ALA A 147 -15.86 8.17 -4.75
C ALA A 147 -16.38 9.61 -4.81
N PHE A 148 -16.39 10.32 -3.68
CA PHE A 148 -16.81 11.71 -3.61
C PHE A 148 -15.90 12.64 -4.42
N SER A 149 -14.60 12.36 -4.49
CA SER A 149 -13.66 13.16 -5.30
C SER A 149 -13.99 13.11 -6.79
N VAL A 150 -14.40 11.95 -7.29
CA VAL A 150 -14.81 11.74 -8.69
C VAL A 150 -16.20 12.31 -8.92
N TRP A 151 -17.17 11.98 -8.03
CA TRP A 151 -18.54 12.49 -8.15
C TRP A 151 -18.61 14.02 -8.28
N ARG A 152 -17.73 14.74 -7.58
CA ARG A 152 -17.71 16.21 -7.63
C ARG A 152 -17.45 16.76 -9.03
N GLU A 153 -16.85 15.95 -9.91
CA GLU A 153 -16.59 16.29 -11.32
C GLU A 153 -17.79 15.91 -12.22
N HIS A 154 -18.78 15.13 -11.68
CA HIS A 154 -19.96 14.64 -12.41
C HIS A 154 -21.27 15.01 -11.68
N PRO A 155 -21.75 16.25 -11.80
CA PRO A 155 -22.90 16.75 -11.02
C PRO A 155 -24.25 16.10 -11.36
N ASP A 156 -24.33 15.39 -12.49
CA ASP A 156 -25.52 14.68 -12.99
C ASP A 156 -25.61 13.23 -12.52
N VAL A 157 -24.57 12.71 -11.84
CA VAL A 157 -24.55 11.37 -11.26
C VAL A 157 -25.44 11.31 -10.03
N LYS A 158 -26.33 10.31 -9.99
CA LYS A 158 -27.26 10.06 -8.88
C LYS A 158 -26.73 9.06 -7.86
N LYS A 159 -26.02 8.06 -8.34
CA LYS A 159 -25.49 6.96 -7.53
C LYS A 159 -24.10 6.59 -8.01
N VAL A 160 -23.22 6.25 -7.08
CA VAL A 160 -21.91 5.68 -7.38
C VAL A 160 -21.81 4.32 -6.71
N ARG A 161 -21.44 3.29 -7.49
CA ARG A 161 -21.01 2.01 -6.95
C ARG A 161 -19.50 1.94 -7.03
N ALA A 162 -18.87 1.78 -5.89
CA ALA A 162 -17.43 1.64 -5.78
C ALA A 162 -17.08 0.16 -5.55
N THR A 163 -16.46 -0.47 -6.54
CA THR A 163 -16.04 -1.87 -6.48
C THR A 163 -14.53 -1.93 -6.32
N PHE A 164 -14.09 -2.50 -5.22
CA PHE A 164 -12.68 -2.74 -4.92
C PHE A 164 -12.33 -4.20 -5.17
N GLY A 165 -11.20 -4.45 -5.82
CA GLY A 165 -10.76 -5.81 -6.11
C GLY A 165 -9.26 -5.90 -6.38
N SER A 166 -8.78 -7.14 -6.49
CA SER A 166 -7.41 -7.45 -6.87
C SER A 166 -7.29 -7.66 -8.38
N ILE A 167 -6.14 -7.28 -8.90
CA ILE A 167 -5.73 -7.56 -10.28
C ILE A 167 -4.79 -8.75 -10.22
N ASN A 168 -5.18 -9.84 -10.86
CA ASN A 168 -4.36 -11.03 -10.98
C ASN A 168 -3.73 -11.06 -12.38
N PRO A 169 -2.39 -10.88 -12.48
CA PRO A 169 -1.69 -11.02 -13.75
C PRO A 169 -1.78 -12.48 -14.24
N PRO A 170 -1.79 -12.71 -15.55
CA PRO A 170 -1.74 -14.06 -16.09
C PRO A 170 -0.40 -14.74 -15.75
N GLY A 171 -0.44 -16.04 -15.52
CA GLY A 171 0.78 -16.84 -15.43
C GLY A 171 1.55 -16.85 -16.78
N MET A 172 2.84 -17.25 -16.77
CA MET A 172 3.68 -17.23 -17.98
C MET A 172 3.00 -17.97 -19.16
N ASN A 173 2.47 -19.17 -18.93
CA ASN A 173 1.78 -19.98 -19.96
C ASN A 173 0.49 -19.32 -20.45
N GLU A 174 -0.20 -18.60 -19.58
CA GLU A 174 -1.42 -17.87 -19.92
C GLU A 174 -1.13 -16.61 -20.71
N PHE A 175 -0.05 -15.92 -20.37
CA PHE A 175 0.45 -14.76 -21.11
C PHE A 175 0.84 -15.15 -22.54
N GLU A 176 1.55 -16.27 -22.71
CA GLU A 176 1.90 -16.81 -24.02
C GLU A 176 0.66 -17.19 -24.86
N GLN A 177 -0.44 -17.53 -24.21
CA GLN A 177 -1.75 -17.77 -24.85
C GLN A 177 -2.55 -16.49 -25.13
N GLY A 178 -1.99 -15.32 -24.83
CA GLY A 178 -2.63 -14.02 -25.03
C GLY A 178 -3.69 -13.67 -23.99
N LYS A 179 -3.73 -14.37 -22.84
CA LYS A 179 -4.62 -13.97 -21.75
C LYS A 179 -4.12 -12.67 -21.09
N THR A 180 -5.07 -11.85 -20.71
CA THR A 180 -4.82 -10.58 -20.01
C THR A 180 -5.05 -10.72 -18.51
N GLU A 181 -4.72 -9.68 -17.76
CA GLU A 181 -5.01 -9.58 -16.33
C GLU A 181 -6.50 -9.77 -16.04
N THR A 182 -6.82 -10.42 -14.93
CA THR A 182 -8.20 -10.62 -14.47
C THR A 182 -8.45 -9.78 -13.21
N PHE A 183 -9.62 -9.12 -13.18
CA PHE A 183 -10.09 -8.38 -12.01
C PHE A 183 -10.97 -9.28 -11.16
N GLN A 184 -10.60 -9.44 -9.89
CA GLN A 184 -11.37 -10.20 -8.90
C GLN A 184 -11.94 -9.23 -7.86
N PRO A 185 -13.27 -8.99 -7.85
CA PRO A 185 -13.90 -8.12 -6.87
C PRO A 185 -13.82 -8.73 -5.47
N MET A 186 -13.50 -7.90 -4.48
CA MET A 186 -13.41 -8.28 -3.06
C MET A 186 -14.59 -7.72 -2.25
N PHE A 187 -14.94 -6.46 -2.45
CA PHE A 187 -16.07 -5.81 -1.81
C PHE A 187 -16.55 -4.62 -2.65
N SER A 188 -17.79 -4.21 -2.44
CA SER A 188 -18.36 -3.04 -3.09
C SER A 188 -19.23 -2.25 -2.12
N PHE A 189 -19.29 -0.92 -2.35
CA PHE A 189 -20.16 0.00 -1.62
C PHE A 189 -20.99 0.82 -2.59
N ASP A 190 -22.25 1.00 -2.27
CA ASP A 190 -23.19 1.83 -3.03
C ASP A 190 -23.41 3.16 -2.28
N PHE A 191 -23.15 4.28 -2.96
CA PHE A 191 -23.34 5.61 -2.40
C PHE A 191 -24.41 6.36 -3.19
N SER A 192 -25.50 6.75 -2.51
CA SER A 192 -26.46 7.74 -3.01
C SER A 192 -26.00 9.12 -2.56
N LEU A 193 -25.81 10.03 -3.49
CA LEU A 193 -25.16 11.32 -3.25
C LEU A 193 -26.18 12.48 -3.08
N ARG A 194 -27.46 12.19 -3.33
CA ARG A 194 -28.57 13.07 -2.93
C ARG A 194 -29.32 12.34 -1.83
N GLY A 195 -29.49 13.01 -0.70
CA GLY A 195 -30.31 12.51 0.37
C GLY A 195 -31.65 12.08 -0.20
N GLU A 196 -31.98 10.78 -0.07
CA GLU A 196 -33.36 10.38 -0.05
C GLU A 196 -33.96 11.14 1.14
N GLU A 197 -34.71 12.19 0.86
CA GLU A 197 -35.69 12.69 1.81
C GLU A 197 -36.48 11.47 2.22
N GLN A 198 -36.29 11.05 3.47
CA GLN A 198 -37.12 10.05 4.11
C GLN A 198 -38.55 10.61 4.07
N GLN A 199 -39.39 10.08 3.19
CA GLN A 199 -40.83 10.15 3.31
C GLN A 199 -41.30 9.01 4.21
#